data_5ecee32b4bb4d636564e092aa0a14e83
#
_entry.id   5ecee32b4bb4d636564e092aa0a14e83
#
_cell.length_a   1.000
_cell.length_b   1.000
_cell.length_c   1.000
_cell.angle_alpha   90.00
_cell.angle_beta   90.00
_cell.angle_gamma   90.00
#
_symmetry.space_group_name_H-M   'P 1'
#
loop_
_entity.id
_entity.type
_entity.pdbx_description
1 polymer ?
#
loop_
_entity_poly.entity_id
_entity_poly.type
_entity_poly.pdbx_seq_one_letter_code
_entity_poly.pdbx_strand_id
1 'polypeptide(L)'
;MTVLCPGWVRTRINESARNRTERYGVGRAPEPGTWGSEIAAHVAERIQSGLDPSDVAARVLTAIRNDDLYVFTHPEMRVAAEERFAAILAAMEKAGR
;
A
#
# COMPACT_ATOMS: atom_id res chain seq x y z
N MET A 1 -10.11 9.05 15.59
CA MET A 1 -8.99 8.88 14.62
C MET A 1 -9.23 7.60 13.83
N THR A 2 -9.05 7.64 12.53
CA THR A 2 -9.24 6.47 11.65
C THR A 2 -7.98 6.27 10.81
N VAL A 3 -7.50 5.04 10.70
CA VAL A 3 -6.29 4.66 9.96
C VAL A 3 -6.69 3.83 8.75
N LEU A 4 -6.40 4.34 7.56
CA LEU A 4 -6.59 3.61 6.30
C LEU A 4 -5.36 2.75 5.99
N CYS A 5 -5.59 1.45 5.81
CA CYS A 5 -4.59 0.46 5.43
C CYS A 5 -4.95 -0.12 4.05
N PRO A 6 -4.61 0.57 2.97
CA PRO A 6 -5.03 0.16 1.62
C PRO A 6 -4.10 -0.91 1.05
N GLY A 7 -4.66 -1.82 0.25
CA GLY A 7 -3.92 -2.58 -0.72
C GLY A 7 -3.78 -1.81 -2.04
N TRP A 8 -3.91 -2.49 -3.17
CA TRP A 8 -3.79 -1.85 -4.48
C TRP A 8 -5.03 -1.05 -4.83
N VAL A 9 -4.85 0.25 -5.09
CA VAL A 9 -5.91 1.19 -5.46
C VAL A 9 -5.53 1.84 -6.80
N ARG A 10 -6.47 1.91 -7.72
CA ARG A 10 -6.28 2.49 -9.04
C ARG A 10 -6.15 4.00 -8.97
N THR A 11 -4.94 4.46 -8.75
CA THR A 11 -4.56 5.88 -8.65
C THR A 11 -3.43 6.21 -9.63
N ARG A 12 -2.99 7.44 -9.62
CA ARG A 12 -1.84 7.92 -10.40
C ARG A 12 -0.56 8.03 -9.56
N ILE A 13 -0.44 7.22 -8.51
CA ILE A 13 0.71 7.27 -7.58
C ILE A 13 2.04 6.99 -8.30
N ASN A 14 2.03 6.08 -9.29
CA ASN A 14 3.20 5.75 -10.10
C ASN A 14 3.63 6.89 -11.04
N GLU A 15 2.80 7.92 -11.20
CA GLU A 15 3.10 9.13 -11.96
C GLU A 15 3.48 10.31 -11.05
N SER A 16 3.86 10.05 -9.82
CA SER A 16 4.15 11.09 -8.81
C SER A 16 5.27 12.05 -9.20
N ALA A 17 6.14 11.66 -10.14
CA ALA A 17 7.17 12.52 -10.70
C ALA A 17 6.61 13.83 -11.29
N ARG A 18 5.35 13.86 -11.77
CA ARG A 18 4.67 15.08 -12.27
C ARG A 18 4.52 16.16 -11.20
N ASN A 19 4.50 15.77 -9.92
CA ASN A 19 4.36 16.68 -8.78
C ASN A 19 5.71 17.04 -8.15
N ARG A 20 6.81 16.52 -8.71
CA ARG A 20 8.15 16.78 -8.19
C ARG A 20 8.54 18.21 -8.50
N THR A 21 9.00 18.94 -7.51
CA THR A 21 9.51 20.30 -7.71
C THR A 21 10.87 20.26 -8.40
N GLU A 22 11.15 21.23 -9.26
CA GLU A 22 12.42 21.39 -9.98
C GLU A 22 13.64 21.32 -9.07
N ARG A 23 13.52 21.79 -7.84
CA ARG A 23 14.52 21.77 -6.79
C ARG A 23 15.16 20.39 -6.57
N TYR A 24 14.42 19.30 -6.80
CA TYR A 24 14.89 17.92 -6.58
C TYR A 24 15.28 17.20 -7.87
N GLY A 25 15.36 17.94 -8.98
CA GLY A 25 15.71 17.40 -10.28
C GLY A 25 14.64 16.50 -10.90
N VAL A 26 14.93 15.97 -12.08
CA VAL A 26 14.03 15.07 -12.80
C VAL A 26 14.16 13.66 -12.24
N GLY A 27 13.02 13.00 -11.94
CA GLY A 27 13.01 11.60 -11.59
C GLY A 27 13.51 10.73 -12.75
N ARG A 28 14.35 9.75 -12.47
CA ARG A 28 14.80 8.78 -13.48
C ARG A 28 13.86 7.59 -13.51
N ALA A 29 13.37 7.28 -14.70
CA ALA A 29 12.73 5.99 -14.94
C ALA A 29 13.78 4.86 -14.91
N PRO A 30 13.44 3.65 -14.46
CA PRO A 30 14.34 2.50 -14.56
C PRO A 30 14.71 2.23 -16.02
N GLU A 31 15.96 1.81 -16.26
CA GLU A 31 16.39 1.44 -17.59
C GLU A 31 15.63 0.20 -18.08
N PRO A 32 15.18 0.17 -19.36
CA PRO A 32 14.50 -0.97 -19.94
C PRO A 32 15.33 -2.26 -19.84
N GLY A 33 14.67 -3.39 -19.57
CA GLY A 33 15.30 -4.70 -19.44
C GLY A 33 16.04 -4.94 -18.12
N THR A 34 15.93 -4.03 -17.15
CA THR A 34 16.46 -4.21 -15.80
C THR A 34 15.39 -4.74 -14.84
N TRP A 35 15.82 -5.35 -13.74
CA TRP A 35 14.95 -5.76 -12.66
C TRP A 35 14.05 -4.60 -12.14
N GLY A 36 14.61 -3.38 -12.09
CA GLY A 36 13.85 -2.19 -11.72
C GLY A 36 12.70 -1.88 -12.68
N SER A 37 12.90 -2.10 -14.01
CA SER A 37 11.84 -1.91 -15.00
C SER A 37 10.76 -2.99 -14.94
N GLU A 38 11.12 -4.22 -14.62
CA GLU A 38 10.17 -5.33 -14.44
C GLU A 38 9.28 -5.09 -13.22
N ILE A 39 9.86 -4.65 -12.09
CA ILE A 39 9.09 -4.26 -10.90
C ILE A 39 8.17 -3.09 -11.21
N ALA A 40 8.65 -2.06 -11.89
CA ALA A 40 7.83 -0.90 -12.25
C ALA A 40 6.62 -1.30 -13.11
N ALA A 41 6.81 -2.20 -14.07
CA ALA A 41 5.73 -2.73 -14.90
C ALA A 41 4.72 -3.54 -14.07
N HIS A 42 5.19 -4.40 -13.18
CA HIS A 42 4.33 -5.19 -12.28
C HIS A 42 3.51 -4.29 -11.34
N VAL A 43 4.14 -3.27 -10.75
CA VAL A 43 3.47 -2.28 -9.90
C VAL A 43 2.40 -1.52 -10.69
N ALA A 44 2.72 -1.08 -11.91
CA ALA A 44 1.76 -0.38 -12.77
C ALA A 44 0.54 -1.25 -13.09
N GLU A 45 0.73 -2.53 -13.40
CA GLU A 45 -0.35 -3.48 -13.64
C GLU A 45 -1.23 -3.67 -12.39
N ARG A 46 -0.62 -3.83 -11.22
CA ARG A 46 -1.34 -3.96 -9.94
C ARG A 46 -2.16 -2.73 -9.61
N ILE A 47 -1.63 -1.54 -9.87
CA ILE A 47 -2.36 -0.28 -9.67
C ILE A 47 -3.55 -0.22 -10.63
N GLN A 48 -3.38 -0.56 -11.90
CA GLN A 48 -4.46 -0.54 -12.90
C GLN A 48 -5.60 -1.50 -12.56
N SER A 49 -5.27 -2.67 -12.01
CA SER A 49 -6.25 -3.66 -11.57
C SER A 49 -6.77 -3.44 -10.14
N GLY A 50 -6.32 -2.40 -9.45
CA GLY A 50 -6.70 -2.08 -8.09
C GLY A 50 -8.14 -1.58 -7.95
N LEU A 51 -8.56 -1.43 -6.70
CA LEU A 51 -9.88 -0.89 -6.35
C LEU A 51 -10.05 0.54 -6.86
N ASP A 52 -11.30 0.89 -7.16
CA ASP A 52 -11.63 2.28 -7.48
C ASP A 52 -11.42 3.19 -6.24
N PRO A 53 -10.78 4.35 -6.39
CA PRO A 53 -10.60 5.29 -5.28
C PRO A 53 -11.91 5.71 -4.59
N SER A 54 -13.02 5.78 -5.33
CA SER A 54 -14.34 6.12 -4.77
C SER A 54 -14.85 5.07 -3.80
N ASP A 55 -14.61 3.78 -4.07
CA ASP A 55 -14.97 2.68 -3.17
C ASP A 55 -14.18 2.73 -1.87
N VAL A 56 -12.89 3.06 -1.98
CA VAL A 56 -12.03 3.26 -0.81
C VAL A 56 -12.50 4.45 0.02
N ALA A 57 -12.83 5.57 -0.62
CA ALA A 57 -13.35 6.76 0.05
C ALA A 57 -14.67 6.46 0.78
N ALA A 58 -15.59 5.71 0.17
CA ALA A 58 -16.85 5.32 0.81
C ALA A 58 -16.62 4.47 2.06
N ARG A 59 -15.67 3.55 2.04
CA ARG A 59 -15.29 2.74 3.23
C ARG A 59 -14.72 3.62 4.34
N VAL A 60 -13.87 4.59 4.01
CA VAL A 60 -13.31 5.55 4.99
C VAL A 60 -14.42 6.37 5.64
N LEU A 61 -15.35 6.90 4.86
CA LEU A 61 -16.48 7.67 5.40
C LEU A 61 -17.35 6.83 6.34
N THR A 62 -17.60 5.57 6.00
CA THR A 62 -18.35 4.65 6.85
C THR A 62 -17.62 4.40 8.17
N ALA A 63 -16.32 4.14 8.11
CA ALA A 63 -15.52 3.92 9.30
C ALA A 63 -15.44 5.15 10.22
N ILE A 64 -15.35 6.35 9.66
CA ILE A 64 -15.39 7.59 10.44
C ILE A 64 -16.73 7.74 11.15
N ARG A 65 -17.85 7.47 10.48
CA ARG A 65 -19.19 7.53 11.07
C ARG A 65 -19.40 6.51 12.18
N ASN A 66 -18.76 5.34 12.07
CA ASN A 66 -18.84 4.25 13.06
C ASN A 66 -17.80 4.39 14.17
N ASP A 67 -16.90 5.37 14.10
CA ASP A 67 -15.73 5.53 14.98
C ASP A 67 -14.77 4.32 14.96
N ASP A 68 -14.65 3.66 13.81
CA ASP A 68 -13.72 2.55 13.61
C ASP A 68 -12.28 3.07 13.53
N LEU A 69 -11.36 2.41 14.23
CA LEU A 69 -9.93 2.79 14.19
C LEU A 69 -9.26 2.37 12.88
N TYR A 70 -9.55 1.17 12.37
CA TYR A 70 -8.90 0.61 11.20
C TYR A 70 -9.86 0.44 10.03
N VAL A 71 -9.37 0.80 8.82
CA VAL A 71 -10.05 0.55 7.54
C VAL A 71 -9.14 -0.26 6.64
N PHE A 72 -9.52 -1.50 6.36
CA PHE A 72 -8.83 -2.35 5.41
C PHE A 72 -9.64 -2.46 4.12
N THR A 73 -8.93 -2.48 3.00
CA THR A 73 -9.55 -2.59 1.67
C THR A 73 -9.46 -4.00 1.08
N HIS A 74 -8.52 -4.82 1.56
CA HIS A 74 -8.17 -6.13 1.02
C HIS A 74 -8.13 -7.16 2.14
N PRO A 75 -9.25 -7.86 2.42
CA PRO A 75 -9.33 -8.83 3.51
C PRO A 75 -8.37 -10.03 3.35
N GLU A 76 -7.97 -10.34 2.12
CA GLU A 76 -7.00 -11.39 1.82
C GLU A 76 -5.60 -11.12 2.39
N MET A 77 -5.28 -9.87 2.71
CA MET A 77 -4.01 -9.51 3.36
C MET A 77 -3.92 -9.97 4.83
N ARG A 78 -5.02 -10.47 5.39
CA ARG A 78 -5.07 -10.97 6.77
C ARG A 78 -4.02 -12.03 7.05
N VAL A 79 -3.83 -12.97 6.14
CA VAL A 79 -2.85 -14.07 6.30
C VAL A 79 -1.44 -13.54 6.52
N ALA A 80 -1.00 -12.59 5.70
CA ALA A 80 0.32 -11.98 5.82
C ALA A 80 0.49 -11.22 7.16
N ALA A 81 -0.57 -10.58 7.65
CA ALA A 81 -0.57 -9.92 8.95
C ALA A 81 -0.44 -10.94 10.10
N GLU A 82 -1.19 -12.03 10.06
CA GLU A 82 -1.14 -13.11 11.04
C GLU A 82 0.24 -13.74 11.11
N GLU A 83 0.87 -14.04 9.98
CA GLU A 83 2.23 -14.57 9.90
C GLU A 83 3.26 -13.61 10.50
N ARG A 84 3.14 -12.32 10.19
CA ARG A 84 4.02 -11.29 10.75
C ARG A 84 3.88 -11.19 12.27
N PHE A 85 2.68 -11.17 12.79
CA PHE A 85 2.45 -11.12 14.24
C PHE A 85 2.93 -12.38 14.94
N ALA A 86 2.72 -13.56 14.36
CA ALA A 86 3.24 -14.81 14.90
C ALA A 86 4.77 -14.78 15.01
N ALA A 87 5.47 -14.27 14.01
CA ALA A 87 6.92 -14.14 14.04
C ALA A 87 7.40 -13.16 15.14
N ILE A 88 6.69 -12.05 15.34
CA ILE A 88 6.99 -11.08 16.39
C ILE A 88 6.82 -11.71 17.78
N LEU A 89 5.69 -12.39 18.01
CA LEU A 89 5.42 -13.06 19.29
C LEU A 89 6.45 -14.13 19.61
N ALA A 90 6.82 -14.96 18.63
CA ALA A 90 7.87 -15.96 18.78
C ALA A 90 9.25 -15.34 19.14
N ALA A 91 9.55 -14.18 18.58
CA ALA A 91 10.78 -13.46 18.94
C ALA A 91 10.74 -12.92 20.38
N MET A 92 9.59 -12.44 20.84
CA MET A 92 9.39 -11.99 22.23
C MET A 92 9.54 -13.13 23.23
N GLU A 93 9.03 -14.32 22.92
CA GLU A 93 9.22 -15.52 23.77
C GLU A 93 10.70 -15.90 23.95
N LYS A 94 11.49 -15.77 22.87
CA LYS A 94 12.94 -15.99 22.95
C LYS A 94 13.66 -14.99 23.86
N ALA A 95 13.19 -13.76 23.90
CA ALA A 95 13.77 -12.72 24.75
C ALA A 95 13.51 -12.96 26.25
N GLY A 96 12.49 -13.71 26.62
CA GLY A 96 12.14 -14.05 28.00
C GLY A 96 12.89 -15.27 28.57
N ARG A 97 13.80 -15.88 27.81
CA ARG A 97 14.56 -17.08 28.22
C ARG A 97 15.95 -16.74 28.78
#